data_ea1da69327b625e36e2545d0d6d65cc6
#
_entry.id   ea1da69327b625e36e2545d0d6d65cc6
#
_cell.length_a   1.000
_cell.length_b   1.000
_cell.length_c   1.000
_cell.angle_alpha   90.00
_cell.angle_beta   90.00
_cell.angle_gamma   90.00
#
_symmetry.space_group_name_H-M   'P 1'
#
loop_
_entity.id
_entity.type
_entity.pdbx_description
1 polymer ?
#
loop_
_entity_poly.entity_id
_entity_poly.type
_entity_poly.pdbx_seq_one_letter_code
_entity_poly.pdbx_strand_id
1 'polypeptide(L)'
;MRNGYLNMTDQQIVKALIGRDKDVTRAFFYINCYPLFNSIFEHYYTDCDNCIEFINEMYIYMMSPQRTTGRSKLESFRFESTLYTWIKAVCLYYCYACFEEKNRLVIDKNDQPSDRTTAESESIEVDFSVIDHEDIMKILALMPNARYRELIRLRYLEGYSNEETAQQLGMTMDNYYNKHKLAKEQYVKVYRKEARYE
;
A
#
# COMPACT_ATOMS: atom_id res chain seq x y z
N MET A 1 -4.19 -7.05 33.31
CA MET A 1 -4.75 -5.72 33.01
C MET A 1 -5.72 -5.88 31.85
N ARG A 2 -7.01 -5.65 32.06
CA ARG A 2 -8.06 -5.84 31.03
C ARG A 2 -7.92 -4.77 29.95
N ASN A 3 -7.93 -5.18 28.69
CA ASN A 3 -7.80 -4.35 27.50
C ASN A 3 -8.96 -3.33 27.39
N GLY A 4 -8.86 -2.19 28.07
CA GLY A 4 -9.89 -1.16 28.08
C GLY A 4 -10.18 -0.49 26.73
N TYR A 5 -9.31 -0.74 25.70
CA TYR A 5 -9.47 -0.19 24.35
C TYR A 5 -10.33 -1.06 23.42
N LEU A 6 -10.63 -2.34 23.78
CA LEU A 6 -11.46 -3.25 22.97
C LEU A 6 -12.89 -2.74 22.73
N ASN A 7 -13.34 -1.77 23.51
CA ASN A 7 -14.68 -1.16 23.38
C ASN A 7 -14.61 0.29 22.85
N MET A 8 -13.44 0.76 22.42
CA MET A 8 -13.30 2.11 21.88
C MET A 8 -13.68 2.15 20.41
N THR A 9 -14.40 3.19 20.02
CA THR A 9 -14.65 3.50 18.60
C THR A 9 -13.38 4.05 17.95
N ASP A 10 -13.26 4.00 16.61
CA ASP A 10 -12.15 4.59 15.88
C ASP A 10 -11.92 6.05 16.25
N GLN A 11 -12.99 6.84 16.43
CA GLN A 11 -12.90 8.24 16.86
C GLN A 11 -12.24 8.39 18.25
N GLN A 12 -12.58 7.50 19.19
CA GLN A 12 -11.99 7.50 20.53
C GLN A 12 -10.52 7.09 20.48
N ILE A 13 -10.16 6.09 19.65
CA ILE A 13 -8.79 5.64 19.44
C ILE A 13 -7.96 6.78 18.81
N VAL A 14 -8.42 7.39 17.74
CA VAL A 14 -7.74 8.51 17.07
C VAL A 14 -7.53 9.67 18.04
N LYS A 15 -8.55 10.04 18.83
CA LYS A 15 -8.42 11.11 19.84
C LYS A 15 -7.36 10.77 20.90
N ALA A 16 -7.32 9.52 21.37
CA ALA A 16 -6.34 9.07 22.35
C ALA A 16 -4.92 9.05 21.76
N LEU A 17 -4.76 8.59 20.49
CA LEU A 17 -3.48 8.58 19.78
C LEU A 17 -2.94 10.01 19.58
N ILE A 18 -3.78 10.95 19.12
CA ILE A 18 -3.43 12.36 18.99
C ILE A 18 -3.05 12.96 20.35
N GLY A 19 -3.77 12.58 21.40
CA GLY A 19 -3.48 12.95 22.79
C GLY A 19 -2.23 12.27 23.39
N ARG A 20 -1.55 11.41 22.60
CA ARG A 20 -0.35 10.65 23.02
C ARG A 20 -0.56 9.76 24.24
N ASP A 21 -1.75 9.17 24.34
CA ASP A 21 -2.06 8.16 25.36
C ASP A 21 -1.17 6.93 25.14
N LYS A 22 -0.29 6.64 26.08
CA LYS A 22 0.73 5.59 25.97
C LYS A 22 0.12 4.19 25.95
N ASP A 23 -0.92 3.97 26.75
CA ASP A 23 -1.55 2.66 26.89
C ASP A 23 -2.36 2.32 25.64
N VAL A 24 -3.13 3.28 25.12
CA VAL A 24 -3.88 3.11 23.86
C VAL A 24 -2.91 2.98 22.69
N THR A 25 -1.84 3.78 22.62
CA THR A 25 -0.82 3.68 21.56
C THR A 25 -0.19 2.30 21.54
N ARG A 26 0.28 1.81 22.70
CA ARG A 26 0.90 0.49 22.81
C ARG A 26 -0.08 -0.62 22.41
N ALA A 27 -1.28 -0.57 22.93
CA ALA A 27 -2.28 -1.58 22.69
C ALA A 27 -2.73 -1.61 21.23
N PHE A 28 -2.93 -0.46 20.62
CA PHE A 28 -3.41 -0.35 19.25
C PHE A 28 -2.30 -0.69 18.22
N PHE A 29 -1.16 -0.01 18.27
CA PHE A 29 -0.08 -0.21 17.30
C PHE A 29 0.65 -1.53 17.48
N TYR A 30 1.07 -1.86 18.71
CA TYR A 30 2.00 -2.98 18.96
C TYR A 30 1.32 -4.30 19.30
N ILE A 31 0.00 -4.31 19.49
CA ILE A 31 -0.75 -5.54 19.77
C ILE A 31 -1.82 -5.75 18.70
N ASN A 32 -2.74 -4.78 18.54
CA ASN A 32 -3.89 -4.95 17.65
C ASN A 32 -3.50 -4.91 16.16
N CYS A 33 -2.68 -3.91 15.77
CA CYS A 33 -2.22 -3.75 14.40
C CYS A 33 -0.93 -4.53 14.09
N TYR A 34 -0.32 -5.22 15.06
CA TYR A 34 0.92 -5.97 14.83
C TYR A 34 0.82 -6.96 13.66
N PRO A 35 -0.23 -7.79 13.53
CA PRO A 35 -0.33 -8.72 12.40
C PRO A 35 -0.35 -8.03 11.04
N LEU A 36 -0.99 -6.84 10.95
CA LEU A 36 -0.99 -6.03 9.74
C LEU A 36 0.41 -5.51 9.42
N PHE A 37 1.07 -4.91 10.40
CA PHE A 37 2.42 -4.37 10.20
C PHE A 37 3.42 -5.46 9.85
N ASN A 38 3.34 -6.63 10.50
CA ASN A 38 4.21 -7.76 10.21
C ASN A 38 4.01 -8.28 8.80
N SER A 39 2.76 -8.42 8.36
CA SER A 39 2.45 -8.83 6.98
C SER A 39 3.00 -7.83 5.96
N ILE A 40 2.85 -6.52 6.19
CA ILE A 40 3.39 -5.50 5.27
C ILE A 40 4.92 -5.52 5.29
N PHE A 41 5.54 -5.60 6.47
CA PHE A 41 6.99 -5.65 6.62
C PHE A 41 7.63 -6.84 5.88
N GLU A 42 6.99 -8.00 5.90
CA GLU A 42 7.49 -9.21 5.23
C GLU A 42 7.34 -9.17 3.69
N HIS A 43 6.36 -8.41 3.16
CA HIS A 43 6.02 -8.46 1.73
C HIS A 43 6.38 -7.18 0.95
N TYR A 44 6.72 -6.08 1.63
CA TYR A 44 7.01 -4.81 0.99
C TYR A 44 8.36 -4.27 1.42
N TYR A 45 8.98 -3.50 0.52
CA TYR A 45 10.25 -2.87 0.83
C TYR A 45 10.10 -1.81 1.92
N THR A 46 10.96 -1.88 2.93
CA THR A 46 11.15 -0.85 3.96
C THR A 46 12.64 -0.69 4.25
N ASP A 47 13.06 0.44 4.79
CA ASP A 47 14.43 0.67 5.26
C ASP A 47 14.66 0.19 6.70
N CYS A 48 13.67 -0.49 7.29
CA CYS A 48 13.70 -0.96 8.68
C CYS A 48 14.32 -2.36 8.78
N ASP A 49 15.08 -2.60 9.85
CA ASP A 49 15.73 -3.88 10.11
C ASP A 49 14.77 -4.94 10.70
N ASN A 50 13.66 -4.50 11.31
CA ASN A 50 12.68 -5.38 11.93
C ASN A 50 11.30 -4.74 12.02
N CYS A 51 10.27 -5.58 12.25
CA CYS A 51 8.87 -5.13 12.30
C CYS A 51 8.60 -4.08 13.40
N ILE A 52 9.27 -4.15 14.55
CA ILE A 52 9.06 -3.16 15.63
C ILE A 52 9.58 -1.79 15.20
N GLU A 53 10.71 -1.74 14.51
CA GLU A 53 11.24 -0.52 13.93
C GLU A 53 10.28 0.03 12.87
N PHE A 54 9.76 -0.82 12.00
CA PHE A 54 8.72 -0.42 11.05
C PHE A 54 7.48 0.17 11.71
N ILE A 55 6.99 -0.43 12.83
CA ILE A 55 5.86 0.12 13.60
C ILE A 55 6.21 1.50 14.16
N ASN A 56 7.41 1.69 14.70
CA ASN A 56 7.87 2.98 15.22
C ASN A 56 7.91 4.02 14.10
N GLU A 57 8.46 3.66 12.94
CA GLU A 57 8.54 4.54 11.78
C GLU A 57 7.14 4.94 11.29
N MET A 58 6.23 3.98 11.19
CA MET A 58 4.83 4.23 10.83
C MET A 58 4.13 5.13 11.84
N TYR A 59 4.35 4.93 13.14
CA TYR A 59 3.82 5.81 14.16
C TYR A 59 4.31 7.25 13.98
N ILE A 60 5.62 7.44 13.81
CA ILE A 60 6.23 8.75 13.57
C ILE A 60 5.65 9.37 12.29
N TYR A 61 5.59 8.62 11.19
CA TYR A 61 5.08 9.09 9.91
C TYR A 61 3.62 9.55 9.97
N MET A 62 2.77 8.85 10.72
CA MET A 62 1.36 9.23 10.90
C MET A 62 1.15 10.39 11.86
N MET A 63 2.01 10.53 12.87
CA MET A 63 1.89 11.54 13.92
C MET A 63 2.66 12.83 13.62
N SER A 64 3.60 12.82 12.67
CA SER A 64 4.36 14.01 12.31
C SER A 64 3.52 15.03 11.55
N PRO A 65 3.64 16.33 11.86
CA PRO A 65 2.94 17.38 11.15
C PRO A 65 3.44 17.47 9.69
N GLN A 66 2.53 17.52 8.75
CA GLN A 66 2.84 17.73 7.34
C GLN A 66 3.28 19.18 7.10
N ARG A 67 4.30 19.37 6.28
CA ARG A 67 4.84 20.72 5.96
C ARG A 67 3.79 21.65 5.33
N THR A 68 2.84 21.11 4.58
CA THR A 68 1.84 21.88 3.84
C THR A 68 0.65 22.30 4.70
N THR A 69 0.20 21.45 5.63
CA THR A 69 -1.02 21.66 6.41
C THR A 69 -0.77 21.97 7.88
N GLY A 70 0.43 21.65 8.38
CA GLY A 70 0.77 21.71 9.81
C GLY A 70 0.06 20.66 10.67
N ARG A 71 -0.79 19.82 10.07
CA ARG A 71 -1.52 18.73 10.74
C ARG A 71 -0.83 17.40 10.48
N SER A 72 -0.94 16.48 11.42
CA SER A 72 -0.51 15.11 11.19
C SER A 72 -1.45 14.37 10.22
N LYS A 73 -0.98 13.26 9.65
CA LYS A 73 -1.82 12.42 8.79
C LYS A 73 -3.02 11.88 9.58
N LEU A 74 -2.81 11.50 10.84
CA LEU A 74 -3.87 10.98 11.69
C LEU A 74 -4.94 12.04 12.01
N GLU A 75 -4.56 13.31 12.18
CA GLU A 75 -5.52 14.42 12.33
C GLU A 75 -6.33 14.69 11.06
N SER A 76 -5.83 14.24 9.92
CA SER A 76 -6.49 14.39 8.62
C SER A 76 -7.38 13.19 8.26
N PHE A 77 -7.45 12.16 9.10
CA PHE A 77 -8.32 11.00 8.90
C PHE A 77 -9.80 11.38 8.98
N ARG A 78 -10.57 11.07 7.93
CA ARG A 78 -11.96 11.53 7.76
C ARG A 78 -13.03 10.57 8.27
N PHE A 79 -12.63 9.39 8.75
CA PHE A 79 -13.56 8.34 9.21
C PHE A 79 -14.49 7.79 8.11
N GLU A 80 -14.06 7.84 6.85
CA GLU A 80 -14.77 7.28 5.69
C GLU A 80 -14.53 5.77 5.54
N SER A 81 -13.52 5.25 6.23
CA SER A 81 -13.20 3.83 6.37
C SER A 81 -12.90 3.50 7.84
N THR A 82 -12.65 2.22 8.16
CA THR A 82 -12.13 1.88 9.48
C THR A 82 -10.71 2.40 9.65
N LEU A 83 -10.33 2.75 10.88
CA LEU A 83 -8.96 3.19 11.18
C LEU A 83 -7.92 2.13 10.76
N TYR A 84 -8.22 0.85 10.91
CA TYR A 84 -7.36 -0.26 10.49
C TYR A 84 -7.13 -0.26 8.97
N THR A 85 -8.18 -0.12 8.18
CA THR A 85 -8.11 -0.04 6.71
C THR A 85 -7.30 1.17 6.26
N TRP A 86 -7.53 2.32 6.89
CA TRP A 86 -6.78 3.53 6.60
C TRP A 86 -5.28 3.38 6.92
N ILE A 87 -4.93 2.80 8.09
CA ILE A 87 -3.52 2.53 8.44
C ILE A 87 -2.85 1.62 7.41
N LYS A 88 -3.55 0.55 6.97
CA LYS A 88 -3.05 -0.33 5.90
C LYS A 88 -2.68 0.47 4.65
N ALA A 89 -3.58 1.33 4.18
CA ALA A 89 -3.34 2.17 3.00
C ALA A 89 -2.15 3.12 3.19
N VAL A 90 -2.04 3.75 4.36
CA VAL A 90 -0.92 4.65 4.70
C VAL A 90 0.41 3.90 4.70
N CYS A 91 0.46 2.69 5.27
CA CYS A 91 1.68 1.87 5.31
C CYS A 91 2.12 1.45 3.90
N LEU A 92 1.20 0.98 3.07
CA LEU A 92 1.50 0.59 1.69
C LEU A 92 2.03 1.79 0.89
N TYR A 93 1.39 2.95 1.03
CA TYR A 93 1.88 4.18 0.40
C TYR A 93 3.31 4.55 0.85
N TYR A 94 3.59 4.44 2.15
CA TYR A 94 4.93 4.66 2.69
C TYR A 94 5.96 3.71 2.09
N CYS A 95 5.69 2.40 2.07
CA CYS A 95 6.60 1.40 1.49
C CYS A 95 6.88 1.68 0.00
N TYR A 96 5.86 2.05 -0.78
CA TYR A 96 6.05 2.44 -2.18
C TYR A 96 6.91 3.70 -2.34
N ALA A 97 6.73 4.70 -1.48
CA ALA A 97 7.55 5.91 -1.53
C ALA A 97 9.02 5.61 -1.20
N CYS A 98 9.29 4.78 -0.20
CA CYS A 98 10.65 4.32 0.15
C CYS A 98 11.30 3.56 -1.02
N PHE A 99 10.55 2.67 -1.66
CA PHE A 99 11.05 1.90 -2.81
C PHE A 99 11.38 2.81 -4.02
N GLU A 100 10.52 3.79 -4.33
CA GLU A 100 10.80 4.76 -5.40
C GLU A 100 12.04 5.62 -5.10
N GLU A 101 12.21 6.05 -3.85
CA GLU A 101 13.36 6.83 -3.44
C GLU A 101 14.66 6.01 -3.54
N LYS A 102 14.65 4.76 -3.09
CA LYS A 102 15.77 3.83 -3.24
C LYS A 102 16.17 3.67 -4.70
N ASN A 103 15.21 3.42 -5.59
CA ASN A 103 15.49 3.24 -7.02
C ASN A 103 16.04 4.50 -7.66
N ARG A 104 15.56 5.69 -7.25
CA ARG A 104 16.12 6.97 -7.71
C ARG A 104 17.58 7.15 -7.31
N LEU A 105 17.92 6.84 -6.05
CA LEU A 105 19.29 6.92 -5.54
C LEU A 105 20.25 5.95 -6.22
N VAL A 106 19.77 4.79 -6.67
CA VAL A 106 20.56 3.82 -7.46
C VAL A 106 20.84 4.36 -8.86
N ILE A 107 19.89 5.03 -9.49
CA ILE A 107 20.03 5.64 -10.82
C ILE A 107 21.04 6.79 -10.76
N ASP A 108 20.96 7.67 -9.77
CA ASP A 108 21.87 8.83 -9.61
C ASP A 108 23.32 8.42 -9.35
N LYS A 109 23.59 7.22 -8.83
CA LYS A 109 24.96 6.70 -8.61
C LYS A 109 25.59 6.09 -9.84
N ASN A 110 24.82 5.84 -10.89
CA ASN A 110 25.26 5.18 -12.12
C ASN A 110 25.38 6.14 -13.33
N ASP A 111 25.43 7.45 -13.14
CA ASP A 111 25.68 8.41 -14.21
C ASP A 111 27.13 8.32 -14.73
N GLN A 112 27.41 7.28 -15.51
CA GLN A 112 28.37 7.30 -16.61
C GLN A 112 27.64 6.91 -17.88
N PRO A 113 27.81 7.67 -18.99
CA PRO A 113 27.11 7.39 -20.24
C PRO A 113 27.70 6.15 -20.90
N SER A 114 27.12 5.00 -20.76
CA SER A 114 27.36 3.84 -21.58
C SER A 114 26.07 3.29 -22.13
N ASP A 115 25.99 3.33 -23.44
CA ASP A 115 25.16 2.58 -24.37
C ASP A 115 23.83 1.97 -23.88
N ARG A 116 22.81 2.37 -24.61
CA ARG A 116 21.42 1.90 -24.51
C ARG A 116 21.33 0.37 -24.52
N THR A 117 21.26 -0.21 -23.36
CA THR A 117 20.61 -1.49 -23.15
C THR A 117 19.36 -1.21 -22.33
N THR A 118 18.22 -1.63 -22.85
CA THR A 118 16.89 -1.56 -22.26
C THR A 118 16.95 -1.91 -20.78
N ALA A 119 16.87 -0.89 -19.93
CA ALA A 119 16.63 -1.10 -18.51
C ALA A 119 15.26 -1.80 -18.38
N GLU A 120 15.29 -3.08 -18.05
CA GLU A 120 14.14 -3.76 -17.49
C GLU A 120 13.76 -3.00 -16.23
N SER A 121 12.74 -2.15 -16.33
CA SER A 121 12.12 -1.56 -15.15
C SER A 121 11.58 -2.73 -14.33
N GLU A 122 12.24 -3.01 -13.19
CA GLU A 122 11.73 -3.96 -12.21
C GLU A 122 10.27 -3.60 -11.93
N SER A 123 9.39 -4.47 -12.37
CA SER A 123 7.96 -4.30 -12.21
C SER A 123 7.65 -4.31 -10.71
N ILE A 124 7.06 -3.24 -10.21
CA ILE A 124 6.54 -3.20 -8.85
C ILE A 124 5.57 -4.38 -8.70
N GLU A 125 5.99 -5.42 -7.99
CA GLU A 125 5.11 -6.54 -7.67
C GLU A 125 4.14 -6.11 -6.60
N VAL A 126 2.92 -5.78 -7.02
CA VAL A 126 1.81 -5.62 -6.09
C VAL A 126 1.36 -7.01 -5.69
N ASP A 127 1.55 -7.36 -4.43
CA ASP A 127 0.98 -8.59 -3.89
C ASP A 127 -0.51 -8.37 -3.56
N PHE A 128 -1.35 -8.76 -4.49
CA PHE A 128 -2.80 -8.68 -4.34
C PHE A 128 -3.36 -9.64 -3.28
N SER A 129 -2.59 -10.63 -2.82
CA SER A 129 -3.04 -11.58 -1.79
C SER A 129 -3.17 -10.94 -0.40
N VAL A 130 -2.46 -9.84 -0.17
CA VAL A 130 -2.45 -9.09 1.09
C VAL A 130 -3.53 -7.99 1.12
N ILE A 131 -4.08 -7.62 -0.04
CA ILE A 131 -5.09 -6.56 -0.17
C ILE A 131 -6.48 -7.16 -0.02
N ASP A 132 -7.34 -6.54 0.79
CA ASP A 132 -8.71 -6.99 0.96
C ASP A 132 -9.47 -6.96 -0.38
N HIS A 133 -10.29 -7.98 -0.63
CA HIS A 133 -11.10 -8.10 -1.85
C HIS A 133 -11.96 -6.86 -2.12
N GLU A 134 -12.54 -6.27 -1.06
CA GLU A 134 -13.37 -5.08 -1.19
C GLU A 134 -12.56 -3.86 -1.64
N ASP A 135 -11.33 -3.71 -1.14
CA ASP A 135 -10.45 -2.60 -1.52
C ASP A 135 -9.95 -2.74 -2.95
N ILE A 136 -9.65 -3.98 -3.39
CA ILE A 136 -9.31 -4.23 -4.80
C ILE A 136 -10.51 -3.86 -5.69
N MET A 137 -11.73 -4.26 -5.33
CA MET A 137 -12.92 -3.96 -6.12
C MET A 137 -13.20 -2.46 -6.24
N LYS A 138 -12.99 -1.68 -5.17
CA LYS A 138 -13.12 -0.21 -5.21
C LYS A 138 -12.14 0.40 -6.21
N ILE A 139 -10.86 0.01 -6.14
CA ILE A 139 -9.84 0.52 -7.06
C ILE A 139 -10.11 0.08 -8.50
N LEU A 140 -10.53 -1.17 -8.71
CA LEU A 140 -10.91 -1.65 -10.04
C LEU A 140 -12.05 -0.82 -10.64
N ALA A 141 -13.06 -0.47 -9.84
CA ALA A 141 -14.17 0.37 -10.31
C ALA A 141 -13.72 1.75 -10.83
N LEU A 142 -12.64 2.29 -10.27
CA LEU A 142 -12.06 3.58 -10.65
C LEU A 142 -11.07 3.50 -11.82
N MET A 143 -10.60 2.32 -12.20
CA MET A 143 -9.68 2.15 -13.33
C MET A 143 -10.39 2.49 -14.65
N PRO A 144 -9.82 3.37 -15.51
CA PRO A 144 -10.48 3.77 -16.75
C PRO A 144 -10.53 2.67 -17.81
N ASN A 145 -9.56 1.75 -17.84
CA ASN A 145 -9.48 0.71 -18.84
C ASN A 145 -10.19 -0.57 -18.39
N ALA A 146 -11.35 -0.85 -19.00
CA ALA A 146 -12.18 -2.02 -18.68
C ALA A 146 -11.44 -3.36 -18.87
N ARG A 147 -10.55 -3.45 -19.89
CA ARG A 147 -9.77 -4.66 -20.16
C ARG A 147 -8.69 -4.92 -19.10
N TYR A 148 -8.10 -3.85 -18.56
CA TYR A 148 -7.14 -3.96 -17.45
C TYR A 148 -7.84 -4.31 -16.14
N ARG A 149 -9.03 -3.76 -15.88
CA ARG A 149 -9.86 -4.17 -14.74
C ARG A 149 -10.13 -5.66 -14.77
N GLU A 150 -10.58 -6.15 -15.92
CA GLU A 150 -10.93 -7.55 -16.10
C GLU A 150 -9.71 -8.46 -15.94
N LEU A 151 -8.56 -8.06 -16.46
CA LEU A 151 -7.31 -8.79 -16.31
C LEU A 151 -6.90 -8.90 -14.82
N ILE A 152 -6.94 -7.82 -14.07
CA ILE A 152 -6.64 -7.83 -12.63
C ILE A 152 -7.67 -8.66 -11.88
N ARG A 153 -8.96 -8.54 -12.20
CA ARG A 153 -10.04 -9.31 -11.59
C ARG A 153 -9.83 -10.83 -11.76
N LEU A 154 -9.67 -11.28 -12.98
CA LEU A 154 -9.47 -12.70 -13.29
C LEU A 154 -8.23 -13.27 -12.59
N ARG A 155 -7.11 -12.54 -12.68
CA ARG A 155 -5.83 -13.02 -12.16
C ARG A 155 -5.74 -13.04 -10.64
N TYR A 156 -6.25 -12.00 -9.96
CA TYR A 156 -5.99 -11.76 -8.54
C TYR A 156 -7.21 -11.92 -7.63
N LEU A 157 -8.44 -11.81 -8.16
CA LEU A 157 -9.65 -12.05 -7.38
C LEU A 157 -10.22 -13.45 -7.64
N GLU A 158 -10.18 -13.91 -8.88
CA GLU A 158 -10.71 -15.22 -9.25
C GLU A 158 -9.65 -16.33 -9.27
N GLY A 159 -8.36 -15.95 -9.16
CA GLY A 159 -7.26 -16.89 -8.98
C GLY A 159 -6.84 -17.66 -10.24
N TYR A 160 -7.27 -17.22 -11.43
CA TYR A 160 -6.83 -17.84 -12.69
C TYR A 160 -5.32 -17.71 -12.87
N SER A 161 -4.70 -18.72 -13.49
CA SER A 161 -3.30 -18.66 -13.92
C SER A 161 -3.09 -17.58 -15.00
N ASN A 162 -1.86 -17.26 -15.33
CA ASN A 162 -1.53 -16.33 -16.41
C ASN A 162 -2.08 -16.83 -17.76
N GLU A 163 -1.93 -18.13 -18.03
CA GLU A 163 -2.38 -18.80 -19.23
C GLU A 163 -3.91 -18.79 -19.36
N GLU A 164 -4.60 -19.15 -18.27
CA GLU A 164 -6.07 -19.14 -18.24
C GLU A 164 -6.62 -17.72 -18.40
N THR A 165 -6.00 -16.74 -17.73
CA THR A 165 -6.39 -15.33 -17.87
C THR A 165 -6.19 -14.83 -19.30
N ALA A 166 -5.05 -15.18 -19.94
CA ALA A 166 -4.78 -14.84 -21.33
C ALA A 166 -5.82 -15.46 -22.26
N GLN A 167 -6.17 -16.74 -22.05
CA GLN A 167 -7.19 -17.46 -22.82
C GLN A 167 -8.57 -16.81 -22.67
N GLN A 168 -9.00 -16.50 -21.46
CA GLN A 168 -10.29 -15.85 -21.17
C GLN A 168 -10.40 -14.48 -21.87
N LEU A 169 -9.29 -13.74 -21.92
CA LEU A 169 -9.24 -12.42 -22.56
C LEU A 169 -8.93 -12.45 -24.06
N GLY A 170 -8.75 -13.65 -24.65
CA GLY A 170 -8.42 -13.83 -26.06
C GLY A 170 -7.06 -13.18 -26.43
N MET A 171 -6.06 -13.35 -25.58
CA MET A 171 -4.71 -12.77 -25.76
C MET A 171 -3.67 -13.87 -25.99
N THR A 172 -2.64 -13.57 -26.79
CA THR A 172 -1.40 -14.36 -26.78
C THR A 172 -0.64 -14.09 -25.49
N MET A 173 0.24 -15.00 -25.06
CA MET A 173 1.02 -14.83 -23.83
C MET A 173 1.91 -13.60 -23.87
N ASP A 174 2.56 -13.29 -24.98
CA ASP A 174 3.38 -12.07 -25.13
C ASP A 174 2.54 -10.80 -24.93
N ASN A 175 1.35 -10.77 -25.51
CA ASN A 175 0.43 -9.64 -25.33
C ASN A 175 -0.10 -9.59 -23.89
N TYR A 176 -0.36 -10.74 -23.29
CA TYR A 176 -0.79 -10.84 -21.89
C TYR A 176 0.26 -10.22 -20.95
N TYR A 177 1.54 -10.61 -21.02
CA TYR A 177 2.58 -10.08 -20.14
C TYR A 177 2.73 -8.56 -20.26
N ASN A 178 2.69 -8.04 -21.49
CA ASN A 178 2.72 -6.59 -21.73
C ASN A 178 1.48 -5.89 -21.14
N LYS A 179 0.28 -6.45 -21.34
CA LYS A 179 -0.96 -5.87 -20.80
C LYS A 179 -1.06 -6.03 -19.29
N HIS A 180 -0.58 -7.13 -18.74
CA HIS A 180 -0.53 -7.38 -17.30
C HIS A 180 0.36 -6.35 -16.58
N LYS A 181 1.56 -6.04 -17.13
CA LYS A 181 2.41 -4.97 -16.64
C LYS A 181 1.67 -3.63 -16.63
N LEU A 182 1.07 -3.24 -17.76
CA LEU A 182 0.32 -1.98 -17.87
C LEU A 182 -0.92 -1.93 -16.97
N ALA A 183 -1.60 -3.06 -16.76
CA ALA A 183 -2.75 -3.16 -15.88
C ALA A 183 -2.34 -2.94 -14.40
N LYS A 184 -1.23 -3.54 -13.96
CA LYS A 184 -0.66 -3.31 -12.62
C LYS A 184 -0.24 -1.85 -12.44
N GLU A 185 0.44 -1.26 -13.40
CA GLU A 185 0.83 0.15 -13.37
C GLU A 185 -0.41 1.08 -13.26
N GLN A 186 -1.46 0.78 -14.03
CA GLN A 186 -2.71 1.56 -13.96
C GLN A 186 -3.40 1.39 -12.61
N TYR A 187 -3.46 0.17 -12.06
CA TYR A 187 -4.01 -0.09 -10.73
C TYR A 187 -3.28 0.73 -9.67
N VAL A 188 -1.95 0.66 -9.64
CA VAL A 188 -1.12 1.44 -8.70
C VAL A 188 -1.36 2.94 -8.86
N LYS A 189 -1.44 3.43 -10.10
CA LYS A 189 -1.70 4.85 -10.35
C LYS A 189 -3.05 5.31 -9.82
N VAL A 190 -4.10 4.51 -10.01
CA VAL A 190 -5.45 4.80 -9.48
C VAL A 190 -5.46 4.72 -7.97
N TYR A 191 -4.89 3.66 -7.40
CA TYR A 191 -4.75 3.48 -5.97
C TYR A 191 -4.05 4.66 -5.29
N ARG A 192 -2.90 5.10 -5.85
CA ARG A 192 -2.17 6.28 -5.35
C ARG A 192 -2.98 7.58 -5.44
N LYS A 193 -3.79 7.71 -6.48
CA LYS A 193 -4.66 8.88 -6.63
C LYS A 193 -5.72 8.88 -5.54
N GLU A 194 -6.38 7.75 -5.31
CA GLU A 194 -7.43 7.61 -4.30
C GLU A 194 -6.87 7.83 -2.89
N ALA A 195 -5.75 7.19 -2.56
CA ALA A 195 -5.06 7.38 -1.28
C ALA A 195 -4.58 8.83 -0.99
N ARG A 196 -4.57 9.72 -2.01
CA ARG A 196 -4.28 11.15 -1.83
C ARG A 196 -5.52 11.97 -1.53
N TYR A 197 -6.69 11.48 -1.91
CA TYR A 197 -7.96 12.19 -1.72
C TYR A 197 -8.71 11.71 -0.47
N GLU A 198 -8.34 10.53 0.08
CA GLU A 198 -8.75 10.05 1.40
C GLU A 198 -7.76 10.54 2.49
#